data_ff40cdcac97d5475b0d2d51bd049da10
#
_entry.id   ff40cdcac97d5475b0d2d51bd049da10
#
_cell.length_a   1.000
_cell.length_b   1.000
_cell.length_c   1.000
_cell.angle_alpha   90.00
_cell.angle_beta   90.00
_cell.angle_gamma   90.00
#
_symmetry.space_group_name_H-M   'P 1'
#
loop_
_entity.id
_entity.type
_entity.pdbx_description
1 polymer ?
#
loop_
_entity_poly.entity_id
_entity_poly.type
_entity_poly.pdbx_seq_one_letter_code
_entity_poly.pdbx_strand_id
1 'polypeptide(L)'
;MTFRIFAIAALAAAGFSAQAQQPVKLTMQTNWRAQGEHGGYYQALATGLYAKQGLDVTLKAGGPQINLPQLLAANAIDFSMGSDSFGGLNYVKNNVPLVVVASIFQKDPRILMAHPGQGNDSLAALKGKPILIASASRNNYWQFLRAKYGYTDDQIRPYTFNMAPFLADKSAIQQGFLTSEPLKAIKAGIKPVVHLLADNGYVSYATTLETRSQLVKERPDAVQRFVNATLEGWYSYLYGDRKAANALIQKDNPEMDDEQLAYSHAKMLEYGIVDSGDALKLGIGAMSDARWKEFTDTMVKAGVYPADVDVTKAYTLQFVNKGHGMNLKRN
;
A
#
# COMPACT_ATOMS: atom_id res chain seq x y z
N MET A 1 1.53 -15.99 87.20
CA MET A 1 0.49 -15.64 86.25
C MET A 1 1.13 -14.82 85.12
N THR A 2 1.52 -15.44 84.02
CA THR A 2 2.26 -14.80 82.92
C THR A 2 1.33 -14.71 81.70
N PHE A 3 0.88 -13.50 81.32
CA PHE A 3 0.09 -13.23 80.14
C PHE A 3 1.00 -13.16 78.90
N ARG A 4 0.79 -14.03 77.94
CA ARG A 4 1.40 -13.99 76.61
C ARG A 4 0.48 -13.23 75.65
N ILE A 5 0.96 -12.11 75.17
CA ILE A 5 0.30 -11.32 74.12
C ILE A 5 0.72 -11.91 72.76
N PHE A 6 -0.25 -12.44 71.97
CA PHE A 6 -0.06 -12.82 70.60
C PHE A 6 -0.31 -11.61 69.70
N ALA A 7 0.72 -11.12 69.04
CA ALA A 7 0.61 -10.13 67.99
C ALA A 7 0.28 -10.82 66.66
N ILE A 8 -0.91 -10.58 66.12
CA ILE A 8 -1.32 -11.02 64.78
C ILE A 8 -0.84 -9.96 63.76
N ALA A 9 0.18 -10.28 63.00
CA ALA A 9 0.58 -9.46 61.82
C ALA A 9 -0.35 -9.73 60.63
N ALA A 10 -1.21 -8.79 60.30
CA ALA A 10 -2.01 -8.84 59.11
C ALA A 10 -1.17 -8.39 57.91
N LEU A 11 -0.76 -9.34 57.02
CA LEU A 11 -0.17 -9.02 55.74
C LEU A 11 -1.27 -8.48 54.83
N ALA A 12 -1.24 -7.18 54.54
CA ALA A 12 -2.04 -6.57 53.49
C ALA A 12 -1.41 -6.93 52.14
N ALA A 13 -1.99 -7.88 51.45
CA ALA A 13 -1.66 -8.17 50.06
C ALA A 13 -2.24 -7.06 49.18
N ALA A 14 -1.42 -6.06 48.85
CA ALA A 14 -1.76 -5.06 47.84
C ALA A 14 -1.81 -5.76 46.46
N GLY A 15 -3.00 -6.17 46.06
CA GLY A 15 -3.30 -6.64 44.72
C GLY A 15 -3.08 -5.51 43.71
N PHE A 16 -1.98 -5.49 43.02
CA PHE A 16 -1.83 -4.68 41.80
C PHE A 16 -2.83 -5.19 40.76
N SER A 17 -4.01 -4.62 40.72
CA SER A 17 -4.91 -4.76 39.59
C SER A 17 -4.21 -4.10 38.41
N ALA A 18 -3.60 -4.90 37.52
CA ALA A 18 -3.15 -4.42 36.23
C ALA A 18 -4.38 -3.89 35.49
N GLN A 19 -4.58 -2.60 35.54
CA GLN A 19 -5.67 -1.93 34.79
C GLN A 19 -5.35 -2.17 33.32
N ALA A 20 -6.11 -3.05 32.66
CA ALA A 20 -5.97 -3.32 31.24
C ALA A 20 -6.09 -1.98 30.49
N GLN A 21 -4.98 -1.55 29.91
CA GLN A 21 -4.92 -0.30 29.17
C GLN A 21 -5.93 -0.38 28.01
N GLN A 22 -6.84 0.58 27.92
CA GLN A 22 -7.85 0.61 26.85
C GLN A 22 -7.14 0.58 25.47
N PRO A 23 -7.62 -0.24 24.52
CA PRO A 23 -7.03 -0.29 23.20
C PRO A 23 -6.99 1.08 22.52
N VAL A 24 -5.90 1.36 21.85
CA VAL A 24 -5.74 2.60 21.09
C VAL A 24 -6.57 2.50 19.82
N LYS A 25 -7.55 3.39 19.68
CA LYS A 25 -8.40 3.46 18.49
C LYS A 25 -7.64 4.14 17.35
N LEU A 26 -7.62 3.49 16.17
CA LEU A 26 -6.99 3.98 14.96
C LEU A 26 -7.88 3.69 13.76
N THR A 27 -7.90 4.59 12.80
CA THR A 27 -8.60 4.39 11.54
C THR A 27 -7.59 4.33 10.40
N MET A 28 -7.62 3.23 9.65
CA MET A 28 -6.88 3.04 8.39
C MET A 28 -7.84 3.09 7.21
N GLN A 29 -7.48 3.80 6.14
CA GLN A 29 -8.26 3.83 4.92
C GLN A 29 -7.41 3.48 3.70
N THR A 30 -7.92 2.55 2.85
CA THR A 30 -7.28 2.20 1.58
C THR A 30 -7.62 3.22 0.50
N ASN A 31 -6.82 3.27 -0.56
CA ASN A 31 -7.01 4.21 -1.66
C ASN A 31 -8.02 3.72 -2.70
N TRP A 32 -8.49 2.50 -2.58
CA TRP A 32 -9.32 1.82 -3.54
C TRP A 32 -10.38 0.94 -2.90
N ARG A 33 -11.33 0.41 -3.68
CA ARG A 33 -12.24 -0.66 -3.23
C ARG A 33 -11.45 -1.86 -2.74
N ALA A 34 -12.02 -2.59 -1.79
CA ALA A 34 -11.38 -3.78 -1.24
C ALA A 34 -10.99 -4.79 -2.33
N GLN A 35 -9.77 -5.29 -2.28
CA GLN A 35 -9.22 -6.24 -3.27
C GLN A 35 -8.00 -6.98 -2.70
N GLY A 36 -7.47 -7.97 -3.44
CA GLY A 36 -6.34 -8.79 -2.99
C GLY A 36 -5.09 -7.99 -2.61
N GLU A 37 -4.85 -6.85 -3.27
CA GLU A 37 -3.75 -5.93 -2.99
C GLU A 37 -3.87 -5.19 -1.65
N HIS A 38 -4.96 -5.38 -0.94
CA HIS A 38 -5.15 -4.90 0.43
C HIS A 38 -5.06 -6.02 1.48
N GLY A 39 -4.77 -7.25 1.02
CA GLY A 39 -4.89 -8.47 1.79
C GLY A 39 -4.20 -8.46 3.14
N GLY A 40 -3.02 -7.89 3.26
CA GLY A 40 -2.29 -7.82 4.53
C GLY A 40 -3.00 -7.00 5.61
N TYR A 41 -3.66 -5.90 5.24
CA TYR A 41 -4.45 -5.09 6.18
C TYR A 41 -5.68 -5.86 6.67
N TYR A 42 -6.41 -6.50 5.75
CA TYR A 42 -7.55 -7.35 6.07
C TYR A 42 -7.14 -8.57 6.89
N GLN A 43 -5.98 -9.15 6.60
CA GLN A 43 -5.44 -10.28 7.37
C GLN A 43 -5.11 -9.89 8.80
N ALA A 44 -4.44 -8.74 8.98
CA ALA A 44 -4.13 -8.24 10.31
C ALA A 44 -5.40 -7.98 11.14
N LEU A 45 -6.46 -7.48 10.51
CA LEU A 45 -7.76 -7.27 11.14
C LEU A 45 -8.43 -8.62 11.46
N ALA A 46 -8.58 -9.50 10.46
CA ALA A 46 -9.30 -10.77 10.57
C ALA A 46 -8.68 -11.74 11.58
N THR A 47 -7.35 -11.74 11.71
CA THR A 47 -6.62 -12.61 12.63
C THR A 47 -6.31 -11.98 13.99
N GLY A 48 -6.81 -10.75 14.22
CA GLY A 48 -6.65 -10.04 15.48
C GLY A 48 -5.23 -9.57 15.76
N LEU A 49 -4.36 -9.42 14.75
CA LEU A 49 -2.98 -8.94 14.94
C LEU A 49 -2.94 -7.50 15.48
N TYR A 50 -3.85 -6.64 15.03
CA TYR A 50 -3.98 -5.30 15.62
C TYR A 50 -4.38 -5.36 17.09
N ALA A 51 -5.38 -6.19 17.44
CA ALA A 51 -5.82 -6.35 18.82
C ALA A 51 -4.74 -6.90 19.74
N LYS A 52 -3.90 -7.85 19.26
CA LYS A 52 -2.73 -8.37 19.98
C LYS A 52 -1.70 -7.29 20.30
N GLN A 53 -1.65 -6.24 19.49
CA GLN A 53 -0.81 -5.06 19.71
C GLN A 53 -1.52 -3.98 20.55
N GLY A 54 -2.69 -4.28 21.16
CA GLY A 54 -3.46 -3.32 21.96
C GLY A 54 -4.04 -2.18 21.11
N LEU A 55 -4.38 -2.47 19.86
CA LEU A 55 -4.98 -1.52 18.90
C LEU A 55 -6.40 -1.95 18.55
N ASP A 56 -7.32 -0.99 18.53
CA ASP A 56 -8.68 -1.12 17.99
C ASP A 56 -8.71 -0.42 16.63
N VAL A 57 -8.51 -1.19 15.56
CA VAL A 57 -8.35 -0.66 14.21
C VAL A 57 -9.63 -0.78 13.41
N THR A 58 -10.13 0.36 12.93
CA THR A 58 -11.18 0.41 11.91
C THR A 58 -10.53 0.50 10.54
N LEU A 59 -10.75 -0.51 9.70
CA LEU A 59 -10.31 -0.52 8.30
C LEU A 59 -11.47 -0.06 7.41
N LYS A 60 -11.22 0.97 6.59
CA LYS A 60 -12.19 1.51 5.63
C LYS A 60 -11.69 1.29 4.21
N ALA A 61 -12.54 0.75 3.35
CA ALA A 61 -12.25 0.71 1.93
C ALA A 61 -12.37 2.12 1.31
N GLY A 62 -11.51 2.38 0.34
CA GLY A 62 -11.55 3.61 -0.44
C GLY A 62 -12.43 3.51 -1.69
N GLY A 63 -12.14 4.35 -2.65
CA GLY A 63 -12.87 4.39 -3.93
C GLY A 63 -12.32 5.47 -4.86
N PRO A 64 -12.98 5.62 -6.04
CA PRO A 64 -12.47 6.42 -7.17
C PRO A 64 -12.18 7.89 -6.87
N GLN A 65 -12.89 8.48 -5.92
CA GLN A 65 -12.87 9.93 -5.66
C GLN A 65 -12.30 10.27 -4.28
N ILE A 66 -11.68 9.27 -3.60
CA ILE A 66 -11.16 9.47 -2.26
C ILE A 66 -9.92 10.39 -2.29
N ASN A 67 -9.89 11.35 -1.37
CA ASN A 67 -8.72 12.21 -1.15
C ASN A 67 -8.11 11.90 0.23
N LEU A 68 -7.26 10.87 0.29
CA LEU A 68 -6.64 10.41 1.52
C LEU A 68 -5.75 11.46 2.18
N PRO A 69 -4.91 12.22 1.47
CA PRO A 69 -4.14 13.30 2.07
C PRO A 69 -4.99 14.32 2.81
N GLN A 70 -6.14 14.69 2.27
CA GLN A 70 -7.07 15.61 2.91
C GLN A 70 -7.69 14.99 4.18
N LEU A 71 -8.06 13.70 4.13
CA LEU A 71 -8.62 13.00 5.30
C LEU A 71 -7.59 12.86 6.43
N LEU A 72 -6.32 12.57 6.10
CA LEU A 72 -5.22 12.55 7.07
C LEU A 72 -5.00 13.94 7.68
N ALA A 73 -4.90 14.98 6.86
CA ALA A 73 -4.67 16.35 7.31
C ALA A 73 -5.82 16.87 8.20
N ALA A 74 -7.05 16.42 7.93
CA ALA A 74 -8.25 16.75 8.74
C ALA A 74 -8.41 15.88 10.01
N ASN A 75 -7.47 14.98 10.33
CA ASN A 75 -7.58 13.98 11.41
C ASN A 75 -8.82 13.06 11.32
N ALA A 76 -9.40 12.89 10.12
CA ALA A 76 -10.54 12.01 9.91
C ALA A 76 -10.13 10.52 9.82
N ILE A 77 -8.86 10.26 9.54
CA ILE A 77 -8.21 8.95 9.56
C ILE A 77 -6.80 9.11 10.14
N ASP A 78 -6.22 8.01 10.64
CA ASP A 78 -4.88 8.00 11.24
C ASP A 78 -3.81 7.50 10.26
N PHE A 79 -4.17 6.51 9.45
CA PHE A 79 -3.31 5.95 8.42
C PHE A 79 -4.02 5.89 7.08
N SER A 80 -3.25 5.98 6.02
CA SER A 80 -3.74 5.74 4.67
C SER A 80 -2.82 4.83 3.90
N MET A 81 -3.40 4.13 2.93
CA MET A 81 -2.66 3.47 1.88
C MET A 81 -2.41 4.45 0.75
N GLY A 82 -1.19 4.97 0.67
CA GLY A 82 -0.76 5.80 -0.43
C GLY A 82 -0.52 5.00 -1.71
N SER A 83 -0.28 5.71 -2.79
CA SER A 83 -0.11 5.09 -4.10
C SER A 83 1.32 4.64 -4.35
N ASP A 84 2.29 5.55 -4.19
CA ASP A 84 3.67 5.38 -4.62
C ASP A 84 4.59 6.48 -4.05
N SER A 85 5.88 6.49 -4.45
CA SER A 85 6.86 7.49 -4.01
C SER A 85 6.51 8.92 -4.39
N PHE A 86 5.71 9.15 -5.42
CA PHE A 86 5.23 10.50 -5.75
C PHE A 86 4.39 11.10 -4.61
N GLY A 87 3.61 10.28 -3.89
CA GLY A 87 2.81 10.74 -2.75
C GLY A 87 3.67 11.49 -1.73
N GLY A 88 4.72 10.83 -1.22
CA GLY A 88 5.65 11.43 -0.26
C GLY A 88 6.33 12.70 -0.78
N LEU A 89 6.81 12.69 -2.03
CA LEU A 89 7.44 13.88 -2.64
C LEU A 89 6.44 15.02 -2.86
N ASN A 90 5.20 14.71 -3.20
CA ASN A 90 4.13 15.72 -3.33
C ASN A 90 3.80 16.36 -1.98
N TYR A 91 3.88 15.60 -0.86
CA TYR A 91 3.73 16.18 0.47
C TYR A 91 4.83 17.21 0.76
N VAL A 92 6.08 16.89 0.45
CA VAL A 92 7.20 17.82 0.61
C VAL A 92 7.01 19.06 -0.27
N LYS A 93 6.75 18.86 -1.57
CA LYS A 93 6.57 19.95 -2.54
C LYS A 93 5.47 20.93 -2.14
N ASN A 94 4.39 20.42 -1.54
CA ASN A 94 3.21 21.22 -1.17
C ASN A 94 3.17 21.58 0.33
N ASN A 95 4.23 21.31 1.08
CA ASN A 95 4.33 21.55 2.53
C ASN A 95 3.18 20.92 3.33
N VAL A 96 2.73 19.72 2.92
CA VAL A 96 1.70 18.95 3.63
C VAL A 96 2.39 18.13 4.72
N PRO A 97 1.98 18.22 6.02
CA PRO A 97 2.66 17.56 7.13
C PRO A 97 2.31 16.06 7.24
N LEU A 98 2.49 15.33 6.16
CA LEU A 98 2.32 13.90 6.05
C LEU A 98 3.66 13.23 5.74
N VAL A 99 3.80 11.96 6.12
CA VAL A 99 5.03 11.19 5.96
C VAL A 99 4.74 9.73 5.65
N VAL A 100 5.56 9.12 4.81
CA VAL A 100 5.55 7.68 4.54
C VAL A 100 6.31 6.96 5.65
N VAL A 101 5.68 5.96 6.27
CA VAL A 101 6.25 5.18 7.39
C VAL A 101 6.61 3.74 7.01
N ALA A 102 6.12 3.23 5.87
CA ALA A 102 6.49 1.93 5.29
C ALA A 102 6.17 1.90 3.80
N SER A 103 6.83 1.01 3.05
CA SER A 103 6.43 0.68 1.68
C SER A 103 6.12 -0.80 1.56
N ILE A 104 4.86 -1.13 1.40
CA ILE A 104 4.43 -2.53 1.34
C ILE A 104 4.87 -3.17 0.03
N PHE A 105 4.63 -2.53 -1.10
CA PHE A 105 5.01 -3.08 -2.40
C PHE A 105 6.41 -2.62 -2.77
N GLN A 106 7.31 -3.59 -2.87
CA GLN A 106 8.68 -3.37 -3.32
C GLN A 106 8.77 -3.24 -4.84
N LYS A 107 7.84 -3.83 -5.57
CA LYS A 107 7.69 -3.70 -7.01
C LYS A 107 6.30 -3.16 -7.32
N ASP A 108 6.24 -2.05 -8.03
CA ASP A 108 4.97 -1.44 -8.40
C ASP A 108 4.24 -2.32 -9.42
N PRO A 109 3.00 -2.78 -9.14
CA PRO A 109 2.25 -3.66 -10.05
C PRO A 109 1.55 -2.91 -11.18
N ARG A 110 1.75 -1.61 -11.35
CA ARG A 110 1.09 -0.82 -12.40
C ARG A 110 1.49 -1.26 -13.79
N ILE A 111 0.48 -1.38 -14.62
CA ILE A 111 0.61 -1.73 -16.02
C ILE A 111 -0.10 -0.73 -16.92
N LEU A 112 0.34 -0.68 -18.17
CA LEU A 112 -0.52 -0.35 -19.28
C LEU A 112 -0.84 -1.64 -20.02
N MET A 113 -2.11 -1.87 -20.34
CA MET A 113 -2.53 -3.04 -21.08
C MET A 113 -3.25 -2.64 -22.37
N ALA A 114 -3.11 -3.47 -23.39
CA ALA A 114 -3.64 -3.24 -24.72
C ALA A 114 -4.13 -4.56 -25.34
N HIS A 115 -4.92 -4.47 -26.41
CA HIS A 115 -5.29 -5.62 -27.21
C HIS A 115 -4.11 -6.11 -28.05
N PRO A 116 -3.99 -7.42 -28.30
CA PRO A 116 -2.95 -7.98 -29.16
C PRO A 116 -3.17 -7.59 -30.63
N GLY A 117 -2.07 -7.59 -31.39
CA GLY A 117 -2.12 -7.35 -32.84
C GLY A 117 -2.45 -5.91 -33.26
N GLN A 118 -2.38 -4.93 -32.33
CA GLN A 118 -2.66 -3.52 -32.59
C GLN A 118 -1.39 -2.64 -32.65
N GLY A 119 -0.21 -3.26 -32.79
CA GLY A 119 1.06 -2.52 -32.78
C GLY A 119 1.35 -1.84 -31.45
N ASN A 120 0.96 -2.48 -30.34
CA ASN A 120 1.10 -1.97 -28.97
C ASN A 120 2.13 -2.78 -28.18
N ASP A 121 3.22 -3.24 -28.84
CA ASP A 121 4.14 -4.23 -28.29
C ASP A 121 5.21 -3.65 -27.33
N SER A 122 5.23 -2.32 -27.16
CA SER A 122 6.12 -1.64 -26.21
C SER A 122 5.49 -0.36 -25.69
N LEU A 123 5.95 0.14 -24.53
CA LEU A 123 5.51 1.46 -24.03
C LEU A 123 5.82 2.57 -25.03
N ALA A 124 6.94 2.51 -25.75
CA ALA A 124 7.25 3.52 -26.78
C ALA A 124 6.23 3.53 -27.92
N ALA A 125 5.67 2.39 -28.29
CA ALA A 125 4.65 2.26 -29.33
C ALA A 125 3.27 2.83 -28.92
N LEU A 126 3.05 3.10 -27.64
CA LEU A 126 1.80 3.70 -27.13
C LEU A 126 1.81 5.23 -27.19
N LYS A 127 2.96 5.85 -27.51
CA LYS A 127 3.03 7.33 -27.63
C LYS A 127 2.05 7.85 -28.67
N GLY A 128 1.32 8.91 -28.30
CA GLY A 128 0.33 9.54 -29.15
C GLY A 128 -1.03 8.81 -29.23
N LYS A 129 -1.15 7.59 -28.69
CA LYS A 129 -2.40 6.83 -28.67
C LYS A 129 -3.26 7.19 -27.46
N PRO A 130 -4.61 7.16 -27.57
CA PRO A 130 -5.50 7.36 -26.43
C PRO A 130 -5.32 6.27 -25.38
N ILE A 131 -5.23 6.66 -24.10
CA ILE A 131 -5.03 5.74 -22.96
C ILE A 131 -6.04 6.08 -21.86
N LEU A 132 -6.77 5.08 -21.39
CA LEU A 132 -7.71 5.20 -20.27
C LEU A 132 -6.91 5.29 -18.96
N ILE A 133 -6.90 6.49 -18.34
CA ILE A 133 -6.12 6.84 -17.16
C ILE A 133 -7.03 7.46 -16.10
N ALA A 134 -6.93 6.99 -14.85
CA ALA A 134 -7.64 7.60 -13.72
C ALA A 134 -7.06 8.98 -13.37
N SER A 135 -7.91 9.89 -12.89
CA SER A 135 -7.51 11.26 -12.57
C SER A 135 -6.34 11.33 -11.57
N ALA A 136 -6.35 10.47 -10.54
CA ALA A 136 -5.27 10.40 -9.55
C ALA A 136 -3.92 10.02 -10.15
N SER A 137 -3.91 9.28 -11.25
CA SER A 137 -2.68 8.79 -11.90
C SER A 137 -1.91 9.89 -12.63
N ARG A 138 -2.54 11.03 -12.92
CA ARG A 138 -1.91 12.16 -13.63
C ARG A 138 -0.73 12.76 -12.86
N ASN A 139 -0.80 12.78 -11.54
CA ASN A 139 0.20 13.39 -10.67
C ASN A 139 1.21 12.36 -10.11
N ASN A 140 1.21 11.13 -10.62
CA ASN A 140 2.15 10.10 -10.23
C ASN A 140 2.77 9.41 -11.47
N TYR A 141 2.61 8.11 -11.69
CA TYR A 141 3.33 7.39 -12.77
C TYR A 141 3.13 7.96 -14.18
N TRP A 142 2.07 8.73 -14.45
CA TRP A 142 1.91 9.42 -15.73
C TRP A 142 3.07 10.40 -15.98
N GLN A 143 3.59 11.04 -14.93
CA GLN A 143 4.75 11.92 -15.04
C GLN A 143 6.01 11.16 -15.48
N PHE A 144 6.18 9.91 -15.00
CA PHE A 144 7.24 9.04 -15.48
C PHE A 144 7.08 8.70 -16.97
N LEU A 145 5.86 8.37 -17.43
CA LEU A 145 5.58 8.09 -18.84
C LEU A 145 5.85 9.31 -19.72
N ARG A 146 5.46 10.50 -19.27
CA ARG A 146 5.78 11.75 -19.96
C ARG A 146 7.28 11.97 -20.07
N ALA A 147 7.99 11.83 -18.97
CA ALA A 147 9.43 12.07 -18.90
C ALA A 147 10.23 11.08 -19.76
N LYS A 148 9.90 9.80 -19.67
CA LYS A 148 10.67 8.74 -20.31
C LYS A 148 10.28 8.48 -21.77
N TYR A 149 8.99 8.52 -22.08
CA TYR A 149 8.45 8.13 -23.40
C TYR A 149 7.87 9.30 -24.19
N GLY A 150 7.84 10.50 -23.61
CA GLY A 150 7.31 11.69 -24.26
C GLY A 150 5.80 11.64 -24.48
N TYR A 151 5.06 11.01 -23.55
CA TYR A 151 3.61 11.04 -23.55
C TYR A 151 3.10 12.44 -23.28
N THR A 152 1.89 12.74 -23.75
CA THR A 152 1.23 14.04 -23.57
C THR A 152 -0.15 13.87 -22.96
N ASP A 153 -0.64 14.90 -22.30
CA ASP A 153 -1.95 14.83 -21.62
C ASP A 153 -3.13 14.67 -22.61
N ASP A 154 -2.92 14.99 -23.91
CA ASP A 154 -3.91 14.76 -24.97
C ASP A 154 -4.21 13.26 -25.19
N GLN A 155 -3.34 12.38 -24.76
CA GLN A 155 -3.56 10.92 -24.79
C GLN A 155 -4.56 10.45 -23.74
N ILE A 156 -4.76 11.22 -22.64
CA ILE A 156 -5.55 10.78 -21.49
C ILE A 156 -7.04 10.72 -21.87
N ARG A 157 -7.64 9.56 -21.59
CA ARG A 157 -9.09 9.37 -21.58
C ARG A 157 -9.51 8.95 -20.17
N PRO A 158 -10.70 9.37 -19.70
CA PRO A 158 -11.15 9.03 -18.35
C PRO A 158 -11.25 7.51 -18.14
N TYR A 159 -10.61 7.01 -17.07
CA TYR A 159 -10.81 5.65 -16.57
C TYR A 159 -11.58 5.72 -15.25
N THR A 160 -12.74 5.10 -15.22
CA THR A 160 -13.67 5.13 -14.08
C THR A 160 -13.82 3.75 -13.42
N PHE A 161 -12.77 2.92 -13.49
CA PHE A 161 -12.73 1.57 -12.90
C PHE A 161 -13.65 0.56 -13.56
N ASN A 162 -14.12 0.88 -14.76
CA ASN A 162 -14.95 0.01 -15.57
C ASN A 162 -14.14 -0.50 -16.77
N MET A 163 -14.06 -1.81 -16.91
CA MET A 163 -13.36 -2.47 -18.01
C MET A 163 -14.17 -2.48 -19.32
N ALA A 164 -15.47 -2.16 -19.30
CA ALA A 164 -16.33 -2.27 -20.48
C ALA A 164 -15.79 -1.49 -21.69
N PRO A 165 -15.26 -0.25 -21.58
CA PRO A 165 -14.66 0.43 -22.71
C PRO A 165 -13.47 -0.32 -23.32
N PHE A 166 -12.60 -0.90 -22.47
CA PHE A 166 -11.48 -1.70 -22.95
C PHE A 166 -11.94 -2.99 -23.64
N LEU A 167 -12.93 -3.67 -23.07
CA LEU A 167 -13.44 -4.94 -23.62
C LEU A 167 -14.17 -4.74 -24.97
N ALA A 168 -14.82 -3.59 -25.17
CA ALA A 168 -15.59 -3.30 -26.37
C ALA A 168 -14.75 -2.77 -27.54
N ASP A 169 -13.62 -2.11 -27.28
CA ASP A 169 -12.78 -1.46 -28.28
C ASP A 169 -11.40 -2.09 -28.36
N LYS A 170 -11.11 -2.78 -29.47
CA LYS A 170 -9.81 -3.42 -29.70
C LYS A 170 -8.63 -2.43 -29.80
N SER A 171 -8.90 -1.15 -30.05
CA SER A 171 -7.86 -0.12 -30.07
C SER A 171 -7.57 0.46 -28.67
N ALA A 172 -8.40 0.14 -27.67
CA ALA A 172 -8.27 0.69 -26.33
C ALA A 172 -6.97 0.26 -25.65
N ILE A 173 -6.36 1.23 -24.98
CA ILE A 173 -5.24 1.04 -24.07
C ILE A 173 -5.69 1.53 -22.70
N GLN A 174 -5.37 0.79 -21.67
CA GLN A 174 -5.86 1.06 -20.32
C GLN A 174 -4.79 0.88 -19.28
N GLN A 175 -4.80 1.73 -18.24
CA GLN A 175 -4.10 1.45 -17.01
C GLN A 175 -4.69 0.25 -16.28
N GLY A 176 -3.90 -0.38 -15.44
CA GLY A 176 -4.35 -1.43 -14.54
C GLY A 176 -3.26 -1.83 -13.54
N PHE A 177 -3.59 -2.82 -12.74
CA PHE A 177 -2.63 -3.55 -11.92
C PHE A 177 -2.47 -4.96 -12.48
N LEU A 178 -1.22 -5.44 -12.56
CA LEU A 178 -0.87 -6.79 -12.99
C LEU A 178 -1.67 -7.87 -12.24
N THR A 179 -1.99 -7.59 -11.02
CA THR A 179 -2.70 -8.44 -10.06
C THR A 179 -4.23 -8.40 -10.20
N SER A 180 -4.79 -7.57 -11.10
CA SER A 180 -6.23 -7.34 -11.18
C SER A 180 -6.78 -7.39 -12.61
N GLU A 181 -6.64 -6.33 -13.40
CA GLU A 181 -7.31 -6.15 -14.68
C GLU A 181 -7.01 -7.22 -15.74
N PRO A 182 -5.79 -7.79 -15.84
CA PRO A 182 -5.52 -8.80 -16.87
C PRO A 182 -6.41 -10.04 -16.76
N LEU A 183 -6.78 -10.47 -15.54
CA LEU A 183 -7.70 -11.61 -15.38
C LEU A 183 -9.07 -11.31 -15.97
N LYS A 184 -9.59 -10.09 -15.77
CA LYS A 184 -10.90 -9.68 -16.32
C LYS A 184 -10.89 -9.70 -17.85
N ALA A 185 -9.77 -9.28 -18.48
CA ALA A 185 -9.60 -9.36 -19.91
C ALA A 185 -9.55 -10.83 -20.38
N ILE A 186 -8.80 -11.68 -19.68
CA ILE A 186 -8.68 -13.12 -19.99
C ILE A 186 -10.04 -13.81 -19.90
N LYS A 187 -10.83 -13.54 -18.84
CA LYS A 187 -12.19 -14.07 -18.69
C LYS A 187 -13.13 -13.64 -19.84
N ALA A 188 -12.88 -12.48 -20.43
CA ALA A 188 -13.59 -12.00 -21.62
C ALA A 188 -13.01 -12.53 -22.95
N GLY A 189 -12.07 -13.51 -22.91
CA GLY A 189 -11.47 -14.10 -24.09
C GLY A 189 -10.35 -13.27 -24.74
N ILE A 190 -9.88 -12.23 -24.07
CA ILE A 190 -8.80 -11.35 -24.55
C ILE A 190 -7.52 -11.72 -23.84
N LYS A 191 -6.46 -12.08 -24.58
CA LYS A 191 -5.10 -12.22 -24.04
C LYS A 191 -4.38 -10.88 -24.17
N PRO A 192 -4.41 -9.99 -23.16
CA PRO A 192 -3.89 -8.64 -23.31
C PRO A 192 -2.38 -8.62 -23.44
N VAL A 193 -1.85 -7.63 -24.17
CA VAL A 193 -0.44 -7.21 -24.07
C VAL A 193 -0.31 -6.39 -22.80
N VAL A 194 0.60 -6.77 -21.91
CA VAL A 194 0.77 -6.17 -20.59
C VAL A 194 2.16 -5.56 -20.48
N HIS A 195 2.22 -4.27 -20.22
CA HIS A 195 3.47 -3.53 -19.97
C HIS A 195 3.58 -3.19 -18.50
N LEU A 196 4.35 -3.99 -17.75
CA LEU A 196 4.63 -3.69 -16.34
C LEU A 196 5.61 -2.51 -16.24
N LEU A 197 5.20 -1.42 -15.62
CA LEU A 197 6.00 -0.19 -15.59
C LEU A 197 7.31 -0.40 -14.82
N ALA A 198 7.31 -1.21 -13.77
CA ALA A 198 8.50 -1.55 -12.99
C ALA A 198 9.58 -2.22 -13.85
N ASP A 199 9.22 -3.12 -14.77
CA ASP A 199 10.16 -3.77 -15.69
C ASP A 199 10.69 -2.81 -16.77
N ASN A 200 10.06 -1.65 -16.87
CA ASN A 200 10.42 -0.58 -17.80
C ASN A 200 11.08 0.61 -17.11
N GLY A 201 11.65 0.40 -15.91
CA GLY A 201 12.45 1.38 -15.18
C GLY A 201 11.64 2.34 -14.30
N TYR A 202 10.39 1.99 -13.96
CA TYR A 202 9.63 2.70 -12.94
C TYR A 202 10.01 2.14 -11.56
N VAL A 203 11.06 2.68 -10.95
CA VAL A 203 11.65 2.16 -9.69
C VAL A 203 10.97 2.66 -8.42
N SER A 204 9.76 3.18 -8.54
CA SER A 204 8.98 3.69 -7.41
C SER A 204 8.69 2.60 -6.37
N TYR A 205 8.64 2.98 -5.10
CA TYR A 205 7.89 2.24 -4.09
C TYR A 205 6.39 2.32 -4.40
N ALA A 206 5.60 1.34 -3.95
CA ALA A 206 4.14 1.39 -4.11
C ALA A 206 3.41 0.87 -2.87
N THR A 207 2.11 1.15 -2.80
CA THR A 207 1.29 0.81 -1.62
C THR A 207 1.98 1.27 -0.34
N THR A 208 2.32 2.57 -0.32
CA THR A 208 2.97 3.20 0.84
C THR A 208 1.98 3.30 2.00
N LEU A 209 2.49 3.13 3.21
CA LEU A 209 1.73 3.41 4.43
C LEU A 209 2.06 4.81 4.90
N GLU A 210 1.06 5.65 5.03
CA GLU A 210 1.20 7.08 5.26
C GLU A 210 0.45 7.52 6.51
N THR A 211 0.98 8.52 7.18
CA THR A 211 0.34 9.14 8.36
C THR A 211 0.77 10.60 8.53
N ARG A 212 0.19 11.28 9.52
CA ARG A 212 0.59 12.63 9.90
C ARG A 212 1.94 12.63 10.60
N SER A 213 2.80 13.60 10.26
CA SER A 213 4.07 13.83 10.98
C SER A 213 3.84 14.11 12.48
N GLN A 214 2.70 14.69 12.82
CA GLN A 214 2.28 14.90 14.21
C GLN A 214 2.07 13.58 14.95
N LEU A 215 1.37 12.59 14.34
CA LEU A 215 1.14 11.28 14.97
C LEU A 215 2.44 10.53 15.21
N VAL A 216 3.39 10.61 14.26
CA VAL A 216 4.75 10.04 14.40
C VAL A 216 5.47 10.64 15.60
N LYS A 217 5.35 11.94 15.82
CA LYS A 217 6.01 12.67 16.93
C LYS A 217 5.35 12.40 18.27
N GLU A 218 4.02 12.43 18.32
CA GLU A 218 3.28 12.37 19.58
C GLU A 218 3.03 10.94 20.08
N ARG A 219 2.88 9.98 19.14
CA ARG A 219 2.53 8.59 19.46
C ARG A 219 3.34 7.56 18.67
N PRO A 220 4.68 7.65 18.70
CA PRO A 220 5.55 6.75 17.93
C PRO A 220 5.36 5.27 18.30
N ASP A 221 5.00 4.98 19.55
CA ASP A 221 4.67 3.63 20.03
C ASP A 221 3.43 3.05 19.32
N ALA A 222 2.37 3.84 19.17
CA ALA A 222 1.16 3.41 18.48
C ALA A 222 1.43 3.21 16.98
N VAL A 223 2.21 4.10 16.36
CA VAL A 223 2.65 3.95 14.97
C VAL A 223 3.46 2.66 14.79
N GLN A 224 4.44 2.39 15.67
CA GLN A 224 5.25 1.17 15.59
C GLN A 224 4.39 -0.10 15.73
N ARG A 225 3.46 -0.14 16.69
CA ARG A 225 2.56 -1.29 16.89
C ARG A 225 1.65 -1.51 15.70
N PHE A 226 1.14 -0.43 15.10
CA PHE A 226 0.32 -0.50 13.89
C PHE A 226 1.13 -1.03 12.70
N VAL A 227 2.32 -0.49 12.47
CA VAL A 227 3.24 -0.98 11.42
C VAL A 227 3.55 -2.46 11.64
N ASN A 228 3.96 -2.87 12.84
CA ASN A 228 4.29 -4.26 13.14
C ASN A 228 3.14 -5.22 12.82
N ALA A 229 1.93 -4.92 13.31
CA ALA A 229 0.75 -5.77 13.03
C ALA A 229 0.42 -5.82 11.53
N THR A 230 0.59 -4.69 10.82
CA THR A 230 0.40 -4.63 9.37
C THR A 230 1.41 -5.52 8.63
N LEU A 231 2.69 -5.47 9.00
CA LEU A 231 3.73 -6.28 8.36
C LEU A 231 3.51 -7.79 8.63
N GLU A 232 3.17 -8.17 9.86
CA GLU A 232 2.75 -9.54 10.18
C GLU A 232 1.54 -9.97 9.36
N GLY A 233 0.56 -9.10 9.21
CA GLY A 233 -0.62 -9.32 8.39
C GLY A 233 -0.25 -9.61 6.93
N TRP A 234 0.72 -8.89 6.36
CA TRP A 234 1.19 -9.14 5.01
C TRP A 234 1.93 -10.47 4.88
N TYR A 235 2.83 -10.82 5.81
CA TYR A 235 3.45 -12.14 5.82
C TYR A 235 2.42 -13.25 5.94
N SER A 236 1.47 -13.12 6.87
CA SER A 236 0.42 -14.11 7.07
C SER A 236 -0.51 -14.24 5.86
N TYR A 237 -0.81 -13.14 5.15
CA TYR A 237 -1.61 -13.15 3.92
C TYR A 237 -0.88 -13.85 2.77
N LEU A 238 0.41 -13.59 2.61
CA LEU A 238 1.19 -14.17 1.51
C LEU A 238 1.50 -15.66 1.73
N TYR A 239 1.81 -16.08 2.95
CA TYR A 239 2.37 -17.39 3.24
C TYR A 239 1.51 -18.28 4.15
N GLY A 240 0.42 -17.75 4.70
CA GLY A 240 -0.49 -18.44 5.58
C GLY A 240 -1.90 -18.67 5.03
N ASP A 241 -2.85 -18.99 5.93
CA ASP A 241 -4.27 -19.09 5.59
C ASP A 241 -4.89 -17.68 5.52
N ARG A 242 -5.43 -17.36 4.35
CA ARG A 242 -6.04 -16.05 4.03
C ARG A 242 -7.56 -16.06 3.93
N LYS A 243 -8.21 -17.18 4.25
CA LYS A 243 -9.67 -17.33 4.10
C LYS A 243 -10.45 -16.24 4.83
N ALA A 244 -10.09 -15.96 6.09
CA ALA A 244 -10.77 -14.94 6.89
C ALA A 244 -10.60 -13.53 6.30
N ALA A 245 -9.41 -13.19 5.82
CA ALA A 245 -9.16 -11.91 5.14
C ALA A 245 -9.93 -11.80 3.83
N ASN A 246 -9.92 -12.85 3.01
CA ASN A 246 -10.67 -12.91 1.74
C ASN A 246 -12.16 -12.72 1.97
N ALA A 247 -12.74 -13.33 3.00
CA ALA A 247 -14.16 -13.17 3.35
C ALA A 247 -14.50 -11.71 3.71
N LEU A 248 -13.61 -11.00 4.41
CA LEU A 248 -13.79 -9.58 4.70
C LEU A 248 -13.65 -8.71 3.44
N ILE A 249 -12.70 -9.02 2.56
CA ILE A 249 -12.54 -8.33 1.27
C ILE A 249 -13.81 -8.49 0.42
N GLN A 250 -14.33 -9.71 0.32
CA GLN A 250 -15.56 -10.02 -0.43
C GLN A 250 -16.80 -9.34 0.17
N LYS A 251 -16.87 -9.24 1.49
CA LYS A 251 -17.92 -8.47 2.18
C LYS A 251 -17.92 -7.00 1.79
N ASP A 252 -16.73 -6.38 1.72
CA ASP A 252 -16.57 -4.97 1.40
C ASP A 252 -16.63 -4.70 -0.11
N ASN A 253 -16.32 -5.71 -0.93
CA ASN A 253 -16.38 -5.66 -2.39
C ASN A 253 -16.81 -7.02 -2.98
N PRO A 254 -18.11 -7.23 -3.20
CA PRO A 254 -18.65 -8.47 -3.76
C PRO A 254 -18.18 -8.82 -5.18
N GLU A 255 -17.54 -7.87 -5.89
CA GLU A 255 -16.92 -8.14 -7.21
C GLU A 255 -15.63 -8.97 -7.11
N MET A 256 -15.08 -9.15 -5.90
CA MET A 256 -13.88 -9.95 -5.64
C MET A 256 -14.23 -11.40 -5.38
N ASP A 257 -14.41 -12.18 -6.46
CA ASP A 257 -14.59 -13.62 -6.37
C ASP A 257 -13.28 -14.35 -5.94
N ASP A 258 -13.40 -15.63 -5.58
CA ASP A 258 -12.26 -16.43 -5.13
C ASP A 258 -11.16 -16.55 -6.20
N GLU A 259 -11.56 -16.61 -7.47
CA GLU A 259 -10.62 -16.70 -8.59
C GLU A 259 -9.81 -15.41 -8.73
N GLN A 260 -10.45 -14.24 -8.63
CA GLN A 260 -9.77 -12.96 -8.66
C GLN A 260 -8.79 -12.80 -7.48
N LEU A 261 -9.20 -13.20 -6.27
CA LEU A 261 -8.34 -13.15 -5.09
C LEU A 261 -7.17 -14.14 -5.19
N ALA A 262 -7.40 -15.34 -5.72
CA ALA A 262 -6.34 -16.32 -5.96
C ALA A 262 -5.35 -15.83 -7.03
N TYR A 263 -5.85 -15.22 -8.11
CA TYR A 263 -5.02 -14.62 -9.16
C TYR A 263 -4.15 -13.49 -8.60
N SER A 264 -4.76 -12.55 -7.86
CA SER A 264 -4.04 -11.43 -7.24
C SER A 264 -2.90 -11.93 -6.35
N HIS A 265 -3.19 -12.89 -5.49
CA HIS A 265 -2.20 -13.50 -4.59
C HIS A 265 -1.07 -14.20 -5.37
N ALA A 266 -1.42 -15.03 -6.37
CA ALA A 266 -0.43 -15.72 -7.19
C ALA A 266 0.51 -14.72 -7.91
N LYS A 267 -0.04 -13.65 -8.47
CA LYS A 267 0.75 -12.61 -9.15
C LYS A 267 1.63 -11.81 -8.19
N MET A 268 1.17 -11.54 -6.97
CA MET A 268 2.01 -10.89 -5.96
C MET A 268 3.25 -11.72 -5.61
N LEU A 269 3.12 -13.04 -5.52
CA LEU A 269 4.24 -13.95 -5.27
C LEU A 269 5.12 -14.11 -6.52
N GLU A 270 4.53 -14.40 -7.69
CA GLU A 270 5.25 -14.66 -8.95
C GLU A 270 6.17 -13.50 -9.34
N TYR A 271 5.69 -12.27 -9.18
CA TYR A 271 6.43 -11.07 -9.56
C TYR A 271 7.20 -10.40 -8.41
N GLY A 272 7.13 -10.96 -7.21
CA GLY A 272 7.78 -10.38 -6.03
C GLY A 272 7.27 -8.97 -5.70
N ILE A 273 5.96 -8.75 -5.83
CA ILE A 273 5.38 -7.41 -5.65
C ILE A 273 5.63 -6.90 -4.24
N VAL A 274 5.41 -7.75 -3.23
CA VAL A 274 5.52 -7.40 -1.81
C VAL A 274 6.88 -7.77 -1.24
N ASP A 275 7.31 -9.02 -1.45
CA ASP A 275 8.49 -9.62 -0.83
C ASP A 275 9.60 -9.83 -1.88
N SER A 276 10.27 -8.74 -2.20
CA SER A 276 11.44 -8.69 -3.10
C SER A 276 12.35 -7.53 -2.72
N GLY A 277 13.43 -7.29 -3.46
CA GLY A 277 14.33 -6.17 -3.22
C GLY A 277 14.82 -6.08 -1.78
N ASP A 278 14.69 -4.90 -1.18
CA ASP A 278 15.11 -4.63 0.21
C ASP A 278 14.35 -5.47 1.23
N ALA A 279 13.09 -5.86 0.95
CA ALA A 279 12.28 -6.66 1.86
C ALA A 279 12.85 -8.05 2.12
N LEU A 280 13.61 -8.64 1.18
CA LEU A 280 14.26 -9.95 1.38
C LEU A 280 15.25 -9.96 2.54
N LYS A 281 15.85 -8.82 2.87
CA LYS A 281 16.84 -8.68 3.94
C LYS A 281 16.31 -7.94 5.15
N LEU A 282 15.45 -6.96 4.93
CA LEU A 282 15.00 -6.01 5.95
C LEU A 282 13.55 -6.24 6.41
N GLY A 283 12.83 -7.12 5.73
CA GLY A 283 11.43 -7.45 5.97
C GLY A 283 10.46 -6.64 5.10
N ILE A 284 9.22 -7.13 4.97
CA ILE A 284 8.13 -6.41 4.29
C ILE A 284 8.00 -5.02 4.91
N GLY A 285 7.67 -4.03 4.10
CA GLY A 285 7.59 -2.63 4.53
C GLY A 285 8.90 -1.86 4.37
N ALA A 286 10.00 -2.53 4.00
CA ALA A 286 11.32 -1.95 3.90
C ALA A 286 11.38 -0.74 2.97
N MET A 287 12.19 0.22 3.36
CA MET A 287 12.57 1.38 2.54
C MET A 287 14.05 1.68 2.73
N SER A 288 14.69 2.28 1.73
CA SER A 288 16.07 2.74 1.80
C SER A 288 16.23 4.17 1.28
N ASP A 289 17.16 4.93 1.91
CA ASP A 289 17.50 6.28 1.46
C ASP A 289 18.00 6.27 0.01
N ALA A 290 18.76 5.23 -0.37
CA ALA A 290 19.29 5.09 -1.71
C ALA A 290 18.18 5.03 -2.77
N ARG A 291 17.13 4.23 -2.53
CA ARG A 291 16.03 4.09 -3.48
C ARG A 291 15.13 5.32 -3.54
N TRP A 292 14.87 5.96 -2.40
CA TRP A 292 14.17 7.24 -2.37
C TRP A 292 14.92 8.31 -3.15
N LYS A 293 16.25 8.37 -2.95
CA LYS A 293 17.11 9.30 -3.68
C LYS A 293 17.15 9.03 -5.19
N GLU A 294 17.33 7.78 -5.60
CA GLU A 294 17.32 7.36 -7.02
C GLU A 294 16.03 7.78 -7.72
N PHE A 295 14.89 7.49 -7.10
CA PHE A 295 13.59 7.90 -7.63
C PHE A 295 13.48 9.42 -7.75
N THR A 296 13.87 10.15 -6.69
CA THR A 296 13.82 11.61 -6.66
C THR A 296 14.72 12.22 -7.71
N ASP A 297 15.99 11.80 -7.78
CA ASP A 297 16.96 12.30 -8.76
C ASP A 297 16.46 12.10 -10.20
N THR A 298 15.83 10.94 -10.46
CA THR A 298 15.24 10.65 -11.77
C THR A 298 14.11 11.63 -12.10
N MET A 299 13.25 11.94 -11.13
CA MET A 299 12.11 12.84 -11.33
C MET A 299 12.53 14.32 -11.36
N VAL A 300 13.57 14.71 -10.63
CA VAL A 300 14.19 16.04 -10.72
C VAL A 300 14.83 16.22 -12.10
N LYS A 301 15.63 15.26 -12.56
CA LYS A 301 16.22 15.28 -13.91
C LYS A 301 15.18 15.39 -15.02
N ALA A 302 14.02 14.79 -14.80
CA ALA A 302 12.87 14.87 -15.71
C ALA A 302 12.07 16.19 -15.58
N GLY A 303 12.43 17.11 -14.69
CA GLY A 303 11.74 18.39 -14.48
C GLY A 303 10.40 18.27 -13.74
N VAL A 304 10.13 17.13 -13.09
CA VAL A 304 8.88 16.90 -12.33
C VAL A 304 8.94 17.56 -10.96
N TYR A 305 10.12 17.52 -10.33
CA TYR A 305 10.38 18.18 -9.05
C TYR A 305 11.52 19.19 -9.18
N PRO A 306 11.54 20.23 -8.34
CA PRO A 306 12.66 21.16 -8.28
C PRO A 306 13.93 20.48 -7.71
N ALA A 307 15.09 21.00 -8.07
CA ALA A 307 16.39 20.41 -7.68
C ALA A 307 16.67 20.44 -6.17
N ASP A 308 16.00 21.33 -5.44
CA ASP A 308 16.10 21.53 -4.00
C ASP A 308 15.06 20.78 -3.18
N VAL A 309 14.28 19.87 -3.81
CA VAL A 309 13.31 19.06 -3.08
C VAL A 309 14.01 18.17 -2.05
N ASP A 310 13.67 18.36 -0.78
CA ASP A 310 14.25 17.62 0.34
C ASP A 310 13.55 16.27 0.52
N VAL A 311 14.02 15.24 -0.18
CA VAL A 311 13.46 13.90 -0.14
C VAL A 311 13.42 13.30 1.28
N THR A 312 14.31 13.73 2.19
CA THR A 312 14.36 13.18 3.55
C THR A 312 13.13 13.49 4.38
N LYS A 313 12.33 14.47 3.96
CA LYS A 313 11.04 14.82 4.57
C LYS A 313 9.85 13.98 4.06
N ALA A 314 10.04 13.22 2.98
CA ALA A 314 8.98 12.43 2.38
C ALA A 314 8.66 11.16 3.18
N TYR A 315 9.63 10.61 3.89
CA TYR A 315 9.54 9.32 4.57
C TYR A 315 10.31 9.29 5.89
N THR A 316 10.11 8.23 6.67
CA THR A 316 10.94 7.90 7.82
C THR A 316 11.20 6.40 7.89
N LEU A 317 12.44 6.02 8.22
CA LEU A 317 12.84 4.62 8.43
C LEU A 317 12.63 4.15 9.88
N GLN A 318 12.11 5.01 10.75
CA GLN A 318 11.98 4.76 12.19
C GLN A 318 11.23 3.46 12.52
N PHE A 319 10.24 3.09 11.71
CA PHE A 319 9.29 2.01 12.02
C PHE A 319 9.51 0.73 11.25
N VAL A 320 10.39 0.72 10.26
CA VAL A 320 10.66 -0.39 9.34
C VAL A 320 12.10 -0.88 9.41
N ASN A 321 12.49 -1.81 8.54
CA ASN A 321 13.85 -2.34 8.42
C ASN A 321 14.33 -3.14 9.64
N LYS A 322 13.40 -3.73 10.40
CA LYS A 322 13.67 -4.46 11.65
C LYS A 322 13.45 -5.97 11.50
N GLY A 323 13.17 -6.46 10.29
CA GLY A 323 12.88 -7.86 10.02
C GLY A 323 11.62 -8.39 10.69
N HIS A 324 10.70 -7.49 11.10
CA HIS A 324 9.50 -7.87 11.83
C HIS A 324 8.60 -8.75 10.96
N GLY A 325 8.17 -9.90 11.50
CA GLY A 325 7.31 -10.87 10.81
C GLY A 325 8.04 -11.80 9.83
N MET A 326 9.34 -11.66 9.58
CA MET A 326 10.09 -12.52 8.63
C MET A 326 10.03 -14.00 8.99
N ASN A 327 9.93 -14.34 10.28
CA ASN A 327 9.76 -15.71 10.77
C ASN A 327 8.45 -16.37 10.35
N LEU A 328 7.48 -15.60 9.85
CA LEU A 328 6.22 -16.10 9.30
C LEU A 328 6.35 -16.56 7.83
N LYS A 329 7.45 -16.19 7.17
CA LYS A 329 7.80 -16.72 5.86
C LYS A 329 8.28 -18.16 6.06
N ARG A 330 7.40 -19.12 5.77
CA ARG A 330 7.77 -20.55 5.78
C ARG A 330 8.53 -20.87 4.50
N ASN A 331 9.70 -21.50 4.65
CA ASN A 331 10.50 -22.04 3.54
C ASN A 331 9.75 -23.17 2.84
#